data_0addacfb33e9f8d64e0a3958e4dd26ac
#
_entry.id   0addacfb33e9f8d64e0a3958e4dd26ac
#
_cell.length_a   1.000
_cell.length_b   1.000
_cell.length_c   1.000
_cell.angle_alpha   90.00
_cell.angle_beta   90.00
_cell.angle_gamma   90.00
#
_symmetry.space_group_name_H-M   'P 1'
#
loop_
_entity.id
_entity.type
_entity.pdbx_description
1 polymer ?
#
loop_
_entity_poly.entity_id
_entity_poly.type
_entity_poly.pdbx_seq_one_letter_code
_entity_poly.pdbx_strand_id
1 'polypeptide(L)'
;EVAAAAIDAGANMVNDVSGGRADPEMAPLVAERGVPWILMHWRSKDFIHTPTTRNYGDVVADVSRELMESVEVAIKAGVAPEKLILDPGLGFAKTAHHNWLLLQSIPDLQELGYPILIGASRKRFLGSLLTDLKGVERPPDGRETATAVITALGALHEVWGVRVHDVTASMDALKVVRAWETGGAETVEEDEEESQQATSPEPAPTVTTPDEVTIEVTARR
;
A
#
# COMPACT_ATOMS: atom_id res chain seq x y z
N GLU A 1 13.41 -8.74 16.47
CA GLU A 1 13.69 -7.72 17.52
C GLU A 1 13.01 -6.39 17.23
N VAL A 2 13.23 -5.77 16.04
CA VAL A 2 12.69 -4.43 15.72
C VAL A 2 11.17 -4.40 15.78
N ALA A 3 10.48 -5.37 15.16
CA ALA A 3 9.01 -5.42 15.15
C ALA A 3 8.44 -5.57 16.56
N ALA A 4 9.07 -6.41 17.42
CA ALA A 4 8.65 -6.56 18.81
C ALA A 4 8.75 -5.24 19.58
N ALA A 5 9.90 -4.57 19.48
CA ALA A 5 10.12 -3.29 20.15
C ALA A 5 9.15 -2.18 19.64
N ALA A 6 8.86 -2.17 18.34
CA ALA A 6 7.89 -1.22 17.76
C ALA A 6 6.46 -1.46 18.29
N ILE A 7 6.03 -2.74 18.36
CA ILE A 7 4.73 -3.10 18.91
C ILE A 7 4.66 -2.74 20.41
N ASP A 8 5.70 -3.02 21.17
CA ASP A 8 5.79 -2.65 22.60
C ASP A 8 5.74 -1.13 22.79
N ALA A 9 6.20 -0.35 21.81
CA ALA A 9 6.12 1.12 21.79
C ALA A 9 4.79 1.68 21.24
N GLY A 10 3.83 0.81 20.86
CA GLY A 10 2.49 1.21 20.43
C GLY A 10 2.21 1.07 18.93
N ALA A 11 3.12 0.47 18.14
CA ALA A 11 2.78 0.13 16.76
C ALA A 11 1.66 -0.94 16.74
N ASN A 12 0.63 -0.71 15.96
CA ASN A 12 -0.55 -1.57 15.89
C ASN A 12 -0.62 -2.41 14.60
N MET A 13 0.40 -2.36 13.76
CA MET A 13 0.50 -3.09 12.50
C MET A 13 1.97 -3.33 12.13
N VAL A 14 2.26 -4.43 11.47
CA VAL A 14 3.58 -4.72 10.89
C VAL A 14 3.52 -4.64 9.37
N ASN A 15 4.41 -3.83 8.77
CA ASN A 15 4.65 -3.84 7.33
C ASN A 15 6.00 -4.50 7.06
N ASP A 16 5.99 -5.71 6.50
CA ASP A 16 7.20 -6.49 6.24
C ASP A 16 7.43 -6.65 4.74
N VAL A 17 8.46 -5.95 4.25
CA VAL A 17 8.89 -5.97 2.84
C VAL A 17 9.26 -7.36 2.36
N SER A 18 9.73 -8.24 3.26
CA SER A 18 10.11 -9.60 2.91
C SER A 18 8.94 -10.59 2.87
N GLY A 19 7.77 -10.20 3.37
CA GLY A 19 6.63 -11.10 3.52
C GLY A 19 6.93 -12.29 4.44
N GLY A 20 7.69 -12.08 5.52
CA GLY A 20 8.08 -13.09 6.48
C GLY A 20 9.30 -13.91 6.08
N ARG A 21 9.88 -13.68 4.90
CA ARG A 21 10.96 -14.54 4.35
C ARG A 21 12.35 -14.18 4.86
N ALA A 22 12.57 -12.97 5.38
CA ALA A 22 13.86 -12.53 5.89
C ALA A 22 14.12 -12.97 7.34
N ASP A 23 13.06 -13.09 8.15
CA ASP A 23 13.15 -13.43 9.57
C ASP A 23 12.10 -14.49 9.92
N PRO A 24 12.51 -15.74 10.22
CA PRO A 24 11.59 -16.83 10.57
C PRO A 24 10.80 -16.57 11.87
N GLU A 25 11.29 -15.68 12.74
CA GLU A 25 10.60 -15.31 13.99
C GLU A 25 9.48 -14.29 13.76
N MET A 26 9.34 -13.70 12.56
CA MET A 26 8.32 -12.69 12.29
C MET A 26 6.90 -13.26 12.42
N ALA A 27 6.62 -14.38 11.77
CA ALA A 27 5.29 -14.97 11.79
C ALA A 27 4.86 -15.41 13.22
N PRO A 28 5.68 -16.12 14.02
CA PRO A 28 5.39 -16.39 15.43
C PRO A 28 5.12 -15.12 16.26
N LEU A 29 5.93 -14.07 16.07
CA LEU A 29 5.76 -12.81 16.79
C LEU A 29 4.42 -12.15 16.46
N VAL A 30 4.06 -12.05 15.18
CA VAL A 30 2.81 -11.45 14.75
C VAL A 30 1.61 -12.24 15.26
N ALA A 31 1.70 -13.59 15.24
CA ALA A 31 0.66 -14.46 15.79
C ALA A 31 0.47 -14.24 17.29
N GLU A 32 1.55 -14.16 18.05
CA GLU A 32 1.53 -13.90 19.50
C GLU A 32 0.91 -12.55 19.84
N ARG A 33 1.29 -11.51 19.08
CA ARG A 33 0.84 -10.13 19.32
C ARG A 33 -0.54 -9.81 18.75
N GLY A 34 -1.06 -10.62 17.83
CA GLY A 34 -2.39 -10.46 17.23
C GLY A 34 -2.57 -9.17 16.42
N VAL A 35 -1.47 -8.55 15.95
CA VAL A 35 -1.51 -7.33 15.15
C VAL A 35 -1.71 -7.65 13.66
N PRO A 36 -2.31 -6.75 12.85
CA PRO A 36 -2.34 -6.87 11.40
C PRO A 36 -0.93 -6.93 10.79
N TRP A 37 -0.80 -7.69 9.71
CA TRP A 37 0.46 -7.91 9.01
C TRP A 37 0.33 -7.73 7.51
N ILE A 38 1.05 -6.77 6.94
CA ILE A 38 1.16 -6.57 5.50
C ILE A 38 2.26 -7.49 4.99
N LEU A 39 1.86 -8.51 4.22
CA LEU A 39 2.74 -9.45 3.52
C LEU A 39 3.02 -8.93 2.11
N MET A 40 4.25 -8.43 1.89
CA MET A 40 4.64 -7.99 0.56
C MET A 40 5.28 -9.13 -0.23
N HIS A 41 4.94 -9.22 -1.52
CA HIS A 41 5.59 -10.13 -2.46
C HIS A 41 7.07 -9.76 -2.66
N TRP A 42 7.96 -10.71 -2.34
CA TRP A 42 9.39 -10.52 -2.37
C TRP A 42 10.13 -11.76 -2.92
N ARG A 43 11.01 -11.57 -3.90
CA ARG A 43 11.83 -12.63 -4.53
C ARG A 43 13.33 -12.55 -4.23
N SER A 44 13.80 -11.47 -3.60
CA SER A 44 15.23 -11.30 -3.31
C SER A 44 15.57 -11.79 -1.93
N LYS A 45 16.64 -12.61 -1.81
CA LYS A 45 17.14 -13.04 -0.49
C LYS A 45 18.00 -11.97 0.19
N ASP A 46 18.58 -11.03 -0.60
CA ASP A 46 19.61 -10.11 -0.11
C ASP A 46 19.27 -8.63 -0.42
N PHE A 47 18.00 -8.29 -0.64
CA PHE A 47 17.57 -6.97 -1.14
C PHE A 47 18.26 -6.53 -2.45
N ILE A 48 19.01 -7.44 -3.09
CA ILE A 48 19.71 -7.24 -4.35
C ILE A 48 18.81 -7.70 -5.49
N HIS A 49 18.35 -6.77 -6.31
CA HIS A 49 17.51 -7.05 -7.47
C HIS A 49 18.38 -7.54 -8.64
N THR A 50 18.65 -8.84 -8.69
CA THR A 50 19.34 -9.46 -9.84
C THR A 50 18.38 -9.61 -11.01
N PRO A 51 18.88 -9.67 -12.27
CA PRO A 51 18.03 -9.94 -13.44
C PRO A 51 17.23 -11.24 -13.33
N THR A 52 17.77 -12.26 -12.67
CA THR A 52 17.11 -13.56 -12.44
C THR A 52 15.89 -13.49 -11.55
N THR A 53 15.83 -12.54 -10.61
CA THR A 53 14.65 -12.33 -9.75
C THR A 53 13.47 -11.71 -10.49
N ARG A 54 13.69 -11.18 -11.70
CA ARG A 54 12.65 -10.57 -12.56
C ARG A 54 12.10 -11.51 -13.62
N ASN A 55 12.47 -12.78 -13.58
CA ASN A 55 12.00 -13.77 -14.55
C ASN A 55 10.65 -14.33 -14.07
N TYR A 56 9.58 -13.91 -14.74
CA TYR A 56 8.20 -14.37 -14.53
C TYR A 56 7.71 -15.04 -15.81
N GLY A 57 7.00 -16.16 -15.69
CA GLY A 57 6.24 -16.74 -16.79
C GLY A 57 4.98 -15.92 -17.04
N ASP A 58 4.18 -15.77 -16.00
CA ASP A 58 3.06 -14.85 -15.88
C ASP A 58 3.19 -14.13 -14.53
N VAL A 59 3.41 -12.82 -14.56
CA VAL A 59 3.70 -12.06 -13.34
C VAL A 59 2.52 -12.04 -12.38
N VAL A 60 1.29 -12.02 -12.86
CA VAL A 60 0.10 -11.99 -12.02
C VAL A 60 -0.10 -13.34 -11.35
N ALA A 61 -0.08 -14.42 -12.11
CA ALA A 61 -0.21 -15.78 -11.59
C ALA A 61 0.94 -16.15 -10.62
N ASP A 62 2.18 -15.80 -10.97
CA ASP A 62 3.35 -16.07 -10.13
C ASP A 62 3.30 -15.30 -8.80
N VAL A 63 2.98 -14.00 -8.85
CA VAL A 63 2.84 -13.15 -7.65
C VAL A 63 1.71 -13.64 -6.76
N SER A 64 0.56 -13.95 -7.33
CA SER A 64 -0.60 -14.49 -6.61
C SER A 64 -0.24 -15.78 -5.88
N ARG A 65 0.37 -16.74 -6.60
CA ARG A 65 0.81 -18.02 -6.01
C ARG A 65 1.81 -17.81 -4.87
N GLU A 66 2.83 -16.96 -5.07
CA GLU A 66 3.89 -16.72 -4.08
C GLU A 66 3.40 -15.94 -2.85
N LEU A 67 2.41 -15.05 -3.02
CA LEU A 67 1.72 -14.43 -1.90
C LEU A 67 0.93 -15.47 -1.10
N MET A 68 0.19 -16.36 -1.76
CA MET A 68 -0.56 -17.42 -1.07
C MET A 68 0.35 -18.42 -0.36
N GLU A 69 1.53 -18.73 -0.88
CA GLU A 69 2.55 -19.50 -0.16
C GLU A 69 2.98 -18.78 1.15
N SER A 70 3.13 -17.45 1.12
CA SER A 70 3.45 -16.65 2.31
C SER A 70 2.30 -16.61 3.30
N VAL A 71 1.06 -16.52 2.82
CA VAL A 71 -0.18 -16.64 3.62
C VAL A 71 -0.23 -17.99 4.34
N GLU A 72 0.03 -19.09 3.63
CA GLU A 72 0.04 -20.43 4.25
C GLU A 72 1.07 -20.55 5.38
N VAL A 73 2.26 -19.97 5.19
CA VAL A 73 3.29 -19.95 6.23
C VAL A 73 2.83 -19.15 7.43
N ALA A 74 2.22 -17.97 7.22
CA ALA A 74 1.70 -17.13 8.29
C ALA A 74 0.60 -17.84 9.10
N ILE A 75 -0.37 -18.47 8.42
CA ILE A 75 -1.48 -19.20 9.05
C ILE A 75 -0.93 -20.41 9.85
N LYS A 76 0.01 -21.17 9.28
CA LYS A 76 0.68 -22.30 9.99
C LYS A 76 1.40 -21.85 11.25
N ALA A 77 1.91 -20.61 11.28
CA ALA A 77 2.54 -20.02 12.47
C ALA A 77 1.51 -19.50 13.50
N GLY A 78 0.22 -19.52 13.19
CA GLY A 78 -0.86 -19.11 14.09
C GLY A 78 -1.40 -17.70 13.83
N VAL A 79 -1.00 -17.03 12.75
CA VAL A 79 -1.57 -15.72 12.39
C VAL A 79 -3.01 -15.92 11.91
N ALA A 80 -3.95 -15.15 12.47
CA ALA A 80 -5.35 -15.20 12.06
C ALA A 80 -5.51 -14.63 10.63
N PRO A 81 -6.24 -15.32 9.73
CA PRO A 81 -6.37 -14.90 8.32
C PRO A 81 -6.84 -13.46 8.13
N GLU A 82 -7.76 -12.99 8.97
CA GLU A 82 -8.31 -11.64 8.95
C GLU A 82 -7.31 -10.55 9.35
N LYS A 83 -6.13 -10.94 9.82
CA LYS A 83 -5.02 -10.01 10.13
C LYS A 83 -4.03 -9.86 8.98
N LEU A 84 -4.22 -10.59 7.89
CA LEU A 84 -3.31 -10.56 6.74
C LEU A 84 -3.79 -9.57 5.69
N ILE A 85 -2.86 -8.76 5.19
CA ILE A 85 -3.05 -7.80 4.10
C ILE A 85 -1.96 -8.10 3.06
N LEU A 86 -2.29 -8.15 1.78
CA LEU A 86 -1.35 -8.50 0.73
C LEU A 86 -0.88 -7.27 -0.05
N ASP A 87 0.43 -7.16 -0.29
CA ASP A 87 1.04 -6.16 -1.17
C ASP A 87 1.74 -6.88 -2.34
N PRO A 88 1.36 -6.65 -3.60
CA PRO A 88 1.98 -7.29 -4.76
C PRO A 88 3.45 -6.89 -4.98
N GLY A 89 4.00 -5.97 -4.18
CA GLY A 89 5.41 -5.58 -4.20
C GLY A 89 5.81 -4.87 -5.48
N LEU A 90 5.05 -3.86 -5.91
CA LEU A 90 5.38 -3.04 -7.08
C LEU A 90 6.80 -2.48 -6.93
N GLY A 91 7.60 -2.52 -8.00
CA GLY A 91 8.99 -2.02 -8.03
C GLY A 91 10.02 -2.97 -7.42
N PHE A 92 9.62 -4.04 -6.73
CA PHE A 92 10.53 -5.04 -6.17
C PHE A 92 10.65 -6.25 -7.10
N ALA A 93 11.86 -6.52 -7.58
CA ALA A 93 12.15 -7.61 -8.53
C ALA A 93 11.20 -7.66 -9.74
N LYS A 94 10.76 -6.51 -10.25
CA LYS A 94 9.80 -6.36 -11.34
C LYS A 94 10.27 -5.34 -12.37
N THR A 95 9.92 -5.56 -13.63
CA THR A 95 10.08 -4.57 -14.71
C THR A 95 8.96 -3.52 -14.65
N ALA A 96 9.08 -2.42 -15.39
CA ALA A 96 7.99 -1.46 -15.52
C ALA A 96 6.71 -2.13 -16.06
N HIS A 97 6.84 -2.99 -17.06
CA HIS A 97 5.72 -3.75 -17.63
C HIS A 97 5.03 -4.65 -16.60
N HIS A 98 5.81 -5.38 -15.79
CA HIS A 98 5.25 -6.22 -14.72
C HIS A 98 4.43 -5.41 -13.70
N ASN A 99 4.88 -4.18 -13.36
CA ASN A 99 4.13 -3.34 -12.43
C ASN A 99 2.79 -2.88 -13.03
N TRP A 100 2.76 -2.56 -14.33
CA TRP A 100 1.51 -2.19 -15.01
C TRP A 100 0.55 -3.36 -15.12
N LEU A 101 1.03 -4.57 -15.41
CA LEU A 101 0.19 -5.77 -15.42
C LEU A 101 -0.45 -6.03 -14.06
N LEU A 102 0.32 -5.93 -12.96
CA LEU A 102 -0.20 -6.11 -11.60
C LEU A 102 -1.24 -5.05 -11.22
N LEU A 103 -1.03 -3.77 -11.63
CA LEU A 103 -2.01 -2.72 -11.40
C LEU A 103 -3.28 -2.93 -12.23
N GLN A 104 -3.17 -3.39 -13.47
CA GLN A 104 -4.30 -3.73 -14.33
C GLN A 104 -5.12 -4.91 -13.75
N SER A 105 -4.43 -5.84 -13.07
CA SER A 105 -5.02 -7.06 -12.51
C SER A 105 -5.34 -6.94 -11.01
N ILE A 106 -5.60 -5.73 -10.50
CA ILE A 106 -6.08 -5.55 -9.10
C ILE A 106 -7.30 -6.44 -8.81
N PRO A 107 -8.32 -6.56 -9.70
CA PRO A 107 -9.44 -7.48 -9.45
C PRO A 107 -9.01 -8.93 -9.27
N ASP A 108 -8.07 -9.43 -10.08
CA ASP A 108 -7.57 -10.80 -9.96
C ASP A 108 -6.82 -11.02 -8.62
N LEU A 109 -6.09 -10.00 -8.15
CA LEU A 109 -5.43 -10.03 -6.85
C LEU A 109 -6.44 -10.03 -5.69
N GLN A 110 -7.57 -9.33 -5.83
CA GLN A 110 -8.65 -9.32 -4.84
C GLN A 110 -9.37 -10.67 -4.74
N GLU A 111 -9.41 -11.46 -5.83
CA GLU A 111 -9.95 -12.83 -5.82
C GLU A 111 -9.18 -13.78 -4.89
N LEU A 112 -7.96 -13.41 -4.44
CA LEU A 112 -7.23 -14.15 -3.41
C LEU A 112 -7.94 -14.13 -2.05
N GLY A 113 -8.94 -13.25 -1.85
CA GLY A 113 -9.77 -13.18 -0.64
C GLY A 113 -9.13 -12.43 0.53
N TYR A 114 -8.08 -11.66 0.29
CA TYR A 114 -7.41 -10.82 1.29
C TYR A 114 -7.43 -9.36 0.88
N PRO A 115 -7.42 -8.42 1.86
CA PRO A 115 -7.23 -7.00 1.58
C PRO A 115 -5.95 -6.74 0.80
N ILE A 116 -6.02 -5.85 -0.22
CA ILE A 116 -4.87 -5.52 -1.07
C ILE A 116 -4.37 -4.11 -0.76
N LEU A 117 -3.06 -3.98 -0.47
CA LEU A 117 -2.37 -2.70 -0.33
C LEU A 117 -1.52 -2.42 -1.57
N ILE A 118 -1.60 -1.20 -2.10
CA ILE A 118 -0.85 -0.76 -3.27
C ILE A 118 0.22 0.28 -2.88
N GLY A 119 1.49 -0.08 -3.05
CA GLY A 119 2.64 0.79 -2.83
C GLY A 119 3.30 1.23 -4.13
N ALA A 120 2.74 2.20 -4.86
CA ALA A 120 3.27 2.70 -6.13
C ALA A 120 4.06 4.01 -6.03
N SER A 121 3.96 4.71 -4.88
CA SER A 121 4.44 6.07 -4.70
C SER A 121 5.90 6.25 -5.04
N ARG A 122 6.21 7.26 -5.86
CA ARG A 122 7.54 7.67 -6.34
C ARG A 122 8.33 6.58 -7.06
N LYS A 123 7.75 5.40 -7.33
CA LYS A 123 8.49 4.26 -7.91
C LYS A 123 8.97 4.56 -9.33
N ARG A 124 10.08 3.90 -9.70
CA ARG A 124 10.81 4.17 -10.94
C ARG A 124 9.95 3.98 -12.18
N PHE A 125 9.05 2.99 -12.21
CA PHE A 125 8.21 2.72 -13.38
C PHE A 125 7.27 3.91 -13.71
N LEU A 126 6.89 4.74 -12.71
CA LEU A 126 6.19 6.01 -12.94
C LEU A 126 7.12 7.04 -13.58
N GLY A 127 8.38 7.10 -13.12
CA GLY A 127 9.38 7.99 -13.72
C GLY A 127 9.67 7.65 -15.18
N SER A 128 9.77 6.36 -15.50
CA SER A 128 9.98 5.88 -16.87
C SER A 128 8.77 6.18 -17.78
N LEU A 129 7.54 6.09 -17.27
CA LEU A 129 6.33 6.50 -18.02
C LEU A 129 6.34 7.99 -18.34
N LEU A 130 6.83 8.81 -17.40
CA LEU A 130 6.86 10.28 -17.48
C LEU A 130 8.18 10.82 -18.05
N THR A 131 8.90 10.01 -18.83
CA THR A 131 10.12 10.42 -19.53
C THR A 131 9.83 11.59 -20.46
N ASP A 132 10.67 12.62 -20.41
CA ASP A 132 10.53 13.82 -21.23
C ASP A 132 10.96 13.58 -22.71
N LEU A 133 10.78 14.60 -23.54
CA LEU A 133 11.14 14.54 -24.97
C LEU A 133 12.66 14.38 -25.22
N LYS A 134 13.49 14.56 -24.19
CA LYS A 134 14.94 14.35 -24.26
C LYS A 134 15.36 12.98 -23.76
N GLY A 135 14.42 12.12 -23.36
CA GLY A 135 14.68 10.78 -22.83
C GLY A 135 15.08 10.76 -21.35
N VAL A 136 14.83 11.84 -20.60
CA VAL A 136 15.14 11.91 -19.17
C VAL A 136 13.96 11.44 -18.34
N GLU A 137 14.16 10.37 -17.55
CA GLU A 137 13.14 9.86 -16.62
C GLU A 137 12.79 10.93 -15.56
N ARG A 138 11.52 11.03 -15.20
CA ARG A 138 11.06 11.95 -14.16
C ARG A 138 11.68 11.58 -12.80
N PRO A 139 12.30 12.53 -12.06
CA PRO A 139 12.87 12.27 -10.73
C PRO A 139 11.76 11.92 -9.71
N PRO A 140 12.10 11.28 -8.57
CA PRO A 140 11.11 10.80 -7.58
C PRO A 140 10.14 11.87 -7.09
N ASP A 141 10.64 13.07 -6.78
CA ASP A 141 9.87 14.24 -6.32
C ASP A 141 8.91 14.82 -7.37
N GLY A 142 9.12 14.51 -8.65
CA GLY A 142 8.23 14.87 -9.75
C GLY A 142 7.15 13.84 -10.08
N ARG A 143 6.98 12.77 -9.29
CA ARG A 143 6.06 11.64 -9.57
C ARG A 143 4.77 11.69 -8.76
N GLU A 144 4.51 12.75 -7.98
CA GLU A 144 3.37 12.80 -7.06
C GLU A 144 2.04 12.78 -7.80
N THR A 145 1.88 13.55 -8.89
CA THR A 145 0.66 13.50 -9.71
C THR A 145 0.35 12.08 -10.20
N ALA A 146 1.37 11.34 -10.67
CA ALA A 146 1.17 9.96 -11.10
C ALA A 146 0.84 9.04 -9.90
N THR A 147 1.40 9.30 -8.73
CA THR A 147 1.06 8.60 -7.49
C THR A 147 -0.39 8.83 -7.12
N ALA A 148 -0.86 10.09 -7.12
CA ALA A 148 -2.24 10.45 -6.82
C ALA A 148 -3.23 9.81 -7.80
N VAL A 149 -2.88 9.76 -9.10
CA VAL A 149 -3.70 9.05 -10.11
C VAL A 149 -3.79 7.55 -9.80
N ILE A 150 -2.68 6.88 -9.42
CA ILE A 150 -2.73 5.47 -9.01
C ILE A 150 -3.57 5.30 -7.74
N THR A 151 -3.52 6.23 -6.80
CA THR A 151 -4.38 6.23 -5.60
C THR A 151 -5.86 6.28 -6.00
N ALA A 152 -6.23 7.20 -6.90
CA ALA A 152 -7.61 7.30 -7.40
C ALA A 152 -8.08 6.02 -8.11
N LEU A 153 -7.24 5.45 -8.99
CA LEU A 153 -7.55 4.19 -9.67
C LEU A 153 -7.66 3.02 -8.70
N GLY A 154 -6.78 2.96 -7.68
CA GLY A 154 -6.87 1.97 -6.62
C GLY A 154 -8.16 2.09 -5.82
N ALA A 155 -8.59 3.30 -5.49
CA ALA A 155 -9.87 3.55 -4.81
C ALA A 155 -11.07 3.09 -5.64
N LEU A 156 -11.10 3.36 -6.95
CA LEU A 156 -12.15 2.85 -7.86
C LEU A 156 -12.22 1.31 -7.91
N HIS A 157 -11.12 0.63 -7.62
CA HIS A 157 -11.06 -0.82 -7.47
C HIS A 157 -11.22 -1.28 -6.01
N GLU A 158 -11.59 -0.39 -5.09
CA GLU A 158 -11.82 -0.72 -3.67
C GLU A 158 -10.62 -1.43 -3.02
N VAL A 159 -9.36 -1.04 -3.36
CA VAL A 159 -8.20 -1.57 -2.65
C VAL A 159 -8.26 -1.18 -1.18
N TRP A 160 -7.79 -2.04 -0.30
CA TRP A 160 -7.82 -1.81 1.15
C TRP A 160 -7.01 -0.56 1.54
N GLY A 161 -5.90 -0.30 0.88
CA GLY A 161 -5.08 0.86 1.20
C GLY A 161 -3.99 1.15 0.18
N VAL A 162 -3.40 2.34 0.32
CA VAL A 162 -2.23 2.77 -0.45
C VAL A 162 -1.12 3.21 0.49
N ARG A 163 0.14 2.92 0.13
CA ARG A 163 1.31 3.43 0.86
C ARG A 163 1.98 4.51 0.03
N VAL A 164 1.99 5.75 0.54
CA VAL A 164 2.37 6.96 -0.19
C VAL A 164 3.36 7.81 0.60
N HIS A 165 4.13 8.68 -0.10
CA HIS A 165 5.00 9.68 0.50
C HIS A 165 4.28 11.04 0.68
N ASP A 166 3.37 11.38 -0.23
CA ASP A 166 2.53 12.58 -0.15
C ASP A 166 1.11 12.18 0.21
N VAL A 167 0.78 12.36 1.50
CA VAL A 167 -0.52 12.05 2.06
C VAL A 167 -1.58 13.01 1.53
N THR A 168 -1.28 14.31 1.47
CA THR A 168 -2.23 15.34 1.07
C THR A 168 -2.73 15.11 -0.36
N ALA A 169 -1.82 14.95 -1.32
CA ALA A 169 -2.20 14.70 -2.72
C ALA A 169 -3.00 13.40 -2.88
N SER A 170 -2.70 12.38 -2.07
CA SER A 170 -3.42 11.12 -2.09
C SER A 170 -4.81 11.23 -1.46
N MET A 171 -4.96 11.97 -0.36
CA MET A 171 -6.26 12.25 0.26
C MET A 171 -7.16 13.08 -0.67
N ASP A 172 -6.61 14.08 -1.35
CA ASP A 172 -7.36 14.85 -2.36
C ASP A 172 -7.87 13.95 -3.48
N ALA A 173 -7.02 13.02 -3.97
CA ALA A 173 -7.43 12.04 -4.98
C ALA A 173 -8.60 11.16 -4.50
N LEU A 174 -8.59 10.71 -3.22
CA LEU A 174 -9.67 9.92 -2.63
C LEU A 174 -10.97 10.74 -2.48
N LYS A 175 -10.88 11.99 -2.04
CA LYS A 175 -12.04 12.90 -1.97
C LYS A 175 -12.67 13.08 -3.36
N VAL A 176 -11.84 13.24 -4.39
CA VAL A 176 -12.33 13.37 -5.78
C VAL A 176 -13.06 12.10 -6.23
N VAL A 177 -12.51 10.90 -5.95
CA VAL A 177 -13.17 9.63 -6.28
C VAL A 177 -14.51 9.53 -5.55
N ARG A 178 -14.55 9.79 -4.25
CA ARG A 178 -15.78 9.74 -3.46
C ARG A 178 -16.85 10.69 -4.02
N ALA A 179 -16.48 11.96 -4.29
CA ALA A 179 -17.38 12.91 -4.88
C ALA A 179 -17.89 12.51 -6.28
N TRP A 180 -17.01 11.86 -7.08
CA TRP A 180 -17.39 11.32 -8.38
C TRP A 180 -18.44 10.21 -8.27
N GLU A 181 -18.29 9.29 -7.32
CA GLU A 181 -19.19 8.16 -7.11
C GLU A 181 -20.53 8.59 -6.50
N THR A 182 -20.52 9.57 -5.60
CA THR A 182 -21.73 10.04 -4.89
C THR A 182 -22.43 11.20 -5.59
N GLY A 183 -21.89 11.71 -6.70
CA GLY A 183 -22.38 12.92 -7.35
C GLY A 183 -22.20 14.18 -6.49
N GLY A 184 -21.24 14.16 -5.54
CA GLY A 184 -20.94 15.27 -4.64
C GLY A 184 -21.88 15.39 -3.43
N ALA A 185 -22.84 14.49 -3.25
CA ALA A 185 -23.84 14.59 -2.19
C ALA A 185 -23.26 14.61 -0.77
N GLU A 186 -22.19 13.83 -0.52
CA GLU A 186 -21.56 13.72 0.81
C GLU A 186 -20.61 14.88 1.15
N THR A 187 -20.09 15.59 0.15
CA THR A 187 -19.21 16.76 0.38
C THR A 187 -19.97 17.97 0.93
N VAL A 188 -21.27 18.06 0.69
CA VAL A 188 -22.12 19.16 1.19
C VAL A 188 -22.44 19.00 2.67
N GLU A 189 -22.62 17.76 3.16
CA GLU A 189 -22.91 17.50 4.57
C GLU A 189 -21.68 17.74 5.48
N GLU A 190 -20.47 17.37 5.03
CA GLU A 190 -19.22 17.62 5.76
C GLU A 190 -18.90 19.12 5.88
N ASP A 191 -19.16 19.90 4.83
CA ASP A 191 -18.97 21.36 4.84
C ASP A 191 -19.97 22.08 5.78
N GLU A 192 -21.18 21.56 5.92
CA GLU A 192 -22.17 22.08 6.86
C GLU A 192 -21.85 21.74 8.33
N GLU A 193 -21.36 20.55 8.63
CA GLU A 193 -20.92 20.14 9.96
C GLU A 193 -19.63 20.86 10.40
N GLU A 194 -18.64 21.02 9.51
CA GLU A 194 -17.39 21.74 9.76
C GLU A 194 -17.66 23.23 9.99
N SER A 195 -18.62 23.82 9.28
CA SER A 195 -19.06 25.21 9.46
C SER A 195 -19.77 25.45 10.81
N GLN A 196 -20.41 24.42 11.38
CA GLN A 196 -21.05 24.50 12.69
C GLN A 196 -20.07 24.28 13.85
N GLN A 197 -18.98 23.53 13.64
CA GLN A 197 -17.93 23.32 14.63
C GLN A 197 -16.91 24.47 14.70
N ALA A 198 -16.71 25.22 13.63
CA ALA A 198 -15.74 26.33 13.54
C ALA A 198 -16.08 27.56 14.41
N THR A 199 -17.20 27.55 15.16
CA THR A 199 -17.59 28.64 16.06
C THR A 199 -17.04 28.53 17.49
N SER A 200 -16.20 27.52 17.81
CA SER A 200 -15.55 27.39 19.12
C SER A 200 -14.01 27.41 18.98
N PRO A 201 -13.27 28.29 19.67
CA PRO A 201 -11.82 28.37 19.54
C PRO A 201 -11.14 27.24 20.33
N GLU A 202 -10.46 26.33 19.65
CA GLU A 202 -9.64 25.27 20.24
C GLU A 202 -8.15 25.63 20.23
N PRO A 203 -7.37 25.27 21.28
CA PRO A 203 -5.94 25.59 21.34
C PRO A 203 -5.12 24.74 20.35
N ALA A 204 -4.14 25.36 19.71
CA ALA A 204 -3.32 24.79 18.64
C ALA A 204 -2.55 23.51 19.07
N PRO A 205 -2.57 22.43 18.26
CA PRO A 205 -1.78 21.23 18.52
C PRO A 205 -0.31 21.41 18.11
N THR A 206 0.57 20.87 18.92
CA THR A 206 2.02 20.80 18.67
C THR A 206 2.28 19.72 17.61
N VAL A 207 2.82 20.12 16.46
CA VAL A 207 3.13 19.21 15.32
C VAL A 207 4.47 18.52 15.58
N THR A 208 4.44 17.21 15.76
CA THR A 208 5.60 16.33 15.55
C THR A 208 5.42 15.62 14.20
N THR A 209 6.37 15.81 13.29
CA THR A 209 6.37 15.16 11.96
C THR A 209 6.84 13.72 12.05
N PRO A 210 6.07 12.71 11.60
CA PRO A 210 6.55 11.36 11.38
C PRO A 210 6.90 11.15 9.89
N ASP A 211 8.01 10.48 9.62
CA ASP A 211 8.54 10.27 8.27
C ASP A 211 7.81 9.22 7.40
N GLU A 212 6.83 8.49 7.89
CA GLU A 212 5.98 7.61 7.07
C GLU A 212 4.58 7.48 7.71
N VAL A 213 3.56 7.83 6.96
CA VAL A 213 2.15 7.64 7.34
C VAL A 213 1.51 6.60 6.45
N THR A 214 0.93 5.57 7.06
CA THR A 214 0.06 4.61 6.38
C THR A 214 -1.37 5.10 6.53
N ILE A 215 -2.06 5.33 5.41
CA ILE A 215 -3.47 5.71 5.39
C ILE A 215 -4.30 4.46 5.15
N GLU A 216 -5.17 4.14 6.09
CA GLU A 216 -6.18 3.11 5.94
C GLU A 216 -7.41 3.71 5.26
N VAL A 217 -7.74 3.25 4.05
CA VAL A 217 -8.98 3.60 3.36
C VAL A 217 -9.96 2.47 3.58
N THR A 218 -10.84 2.61 4.55
CA THR A 218 -11.92 1.65 4.77
C THR A 218 -13.17 2.13 4.04
N ALA A 219 -13.49 1.50 2.90
CA ALA A 219 -14.80 1.66 2.30
C ALA A 219 -15.85 1.01 3.22
N ARG A 220 -16.64 1.80 3.95
CA ARG A 220 -17.83 1.30 4.64
C ARG A 220 -18.98 1.27 3.64
N ARG A 221 -19.58 0.11 3.51
CA ARG A 221 -20.90 -0.05 2.85
C ARG A 221 -22.01 0.52 3.71
#